data_bf56a27a94bbce4549379f1854c2c40c
#
_entry.id   bf56a27a94bbce4549379f1854c2c40c
#
_cell.length_a   1.000
_cell.length_b   1.000
_cell.length_c   1.000
_cell.angle_alpha   90.00
_cell.angle_beta   90.00
_cell.angle_gamma   90.00
#
_symmetry.space_group_name_H-M   'P 1'
#
loop_
_entity.id
_entity.type
_entity.pdbx_description
1 polymer ?
#
loop_
_entity_poly.entity_id
_entity_poly.type
_entity_poly.pdbx_seq_one_letter_code
_entity_poly.pdbx_strand_id
1 'polypeptide(L)'
;AIEKLSAAGYQYIGMDHFALPGDDLATAQEQGHLHRNFMGYTTHADCDLIGLGVSSISHIGDTYSQNPRDLPSWEIAIDNGRLPTWRGMSLDADDVLRADLIQQLMCHGDVYFAALEQRHDIEFEDYFRDDLARLKPLEADGLVERSLRGLKVTSRGRLLLRIIAACFDRYLQQPQSEPARFSKAI
;
A
#
# COMPACT_ATOMS: atom_id res chain seq x y z
N ALA A 1 -6.48 -14.24 -15.98
CA ALA A 1 -5.77 -13.06 -16.51
C ALA A 1 -4.26 -13.30 -16.48
N ILE A 2 -3.65 -13.63 -15.31
CA ILE A 2 -2.18 -13.76 -15.12
C ILE A 2 -1.56 -14.69 -16.14
N GLU A 3 -2.02 -15.94 -16.24
CA GLU A 3 -1.47 -16.94 -17.20
C GLU A 3 -1.49 -16.45 -18.65
N LYS A 4 -2.60 -15.82 -19.09
CA LYS A 4 -2.73 -15.33 -20.45
C LYS A 4 -1.80 -14.15 -20.74
N LEU A 5 -1.68 -13.21 -19.82
CA LEU A 5 -0.82 -12.04 -19.98
C LEU A 5 0.66 -12.43 -19.90
N SER A 6 1.03 -13.31 -18.96
CA SER A 6 2.41 -13.82 -18.88
C SER A 6 2.80 -14.62 -20.12
N ALA A 7 1.87 -15.43 -20.68
CA ALA A 7 2.10 -16.14 -21.93
C ALA A 7 2.22 -15.20 -23.14
N ALA A 8 1.65 -14.00 -23.06
CA ALA A 8 1.79 -12.95 -24.06
C ALA A 8 3.03 -12.06 -23.86
N GLY A 9 3.90 -12.41 -22.90
CA GLY A 9 5.16 -11.70 -22.64
C GLY A 9 5.08 -10.55 -21.66
N TYR A 10 3.95 -10.37 -20.97
CA TYR A 10 3.83 -9.35 -19.93
C TYR A 10 4.44 -9.85 -18.61
N GLN A 11 5.12 -8.96 -17.91
CA GLN A 11 5.56 -9.14 -16.53
C GLN A 11 4.45 -8.76 -15.55
N TYR A 12 4.18 -9.63 -14.57
CA TYR A 12 3.24 -9.33 -13.50
C TYR A 12 3.89 -8.40 -12.48
N ILE A 13 3.41 -7.17 -12.39
CA ILE A 13 3.92 -6.17 -11.45
C ILE A 13 3.33 -6.40 -10.06
N GLY A 14 2.02 -6.56 -9.98
CA GLY A 14 1.30 -6.82 -8.73
C GLY A 14 -0.17 -6.49 -8.86
N MET A 15 -1.02 -7.12 -8.05
CA MET A 15 -2.47 -6.95 -8.04
C MET A 15 -3.10 -7.16 -9.43
N ASP A 16 -3.39 -6.09 -10.15
CA ASP A 16 -4.01 -6.06 -11.48
C ASP A 16 -3.13 -5.39 -12.54
N HIS A 17 -1.87 -5.07 -12.19
CA HIS A 17 -0.93 -4.39 -13.06
C HIS A 17 0.02 -5.37 -13.75
N PHE A 18 0.21 -5.15 -15.04
CA PHE A 18 1.14 -5.86 -15.92
C PHE A 18 1.87 -4.85 -16.77
N ALA A 19 3.15 -5.10 -17.04
CA ALA A 19 3.98 -4.25 -17.88
C ALA A 19 4.73 -5.12 -18.90
N LEU A 20 5.12 -4.54 -20.02
CA LEU A 20 6.03 -5.21 -20.95
C LEU A 20 7.46 -5.17 -20.39
N PRO A 21 8.32 -6.15 -20.71
CA PRO A 21 9.73 -6.07 -20.41
C PRO A 21 10.34 -4.79 -20.99
N GLY A 22 11.11 -4.05 -20.16
CA GLY A 22 11.68 -2.76 -20.53
C GLY A 22 10.79 -1.55 -20.28
N ASP A 23 9.54 -1.74 -19.86
CA ASP A 23 8.70 -0.67 -19.29
C ASP A 23 9.29 -0.17 -17.97
N ASP A 24 9.08 1.12 -17.67
CA ASP A 24 9.60 1.75 -16.45
C ASP A 24 9.16 1.03 -15.17
N LEU A 25 7.92 0.53 -15.11
CA LEU A 25 7.42 -0.23 -13.96
C LEU A 25 8.10 -1.59 -13.81
N ALA A 26 8.35 -2.29 -14.93
CA ALA A 26 9.05 -3.58 -14.92
C ALA A 26 10.50 -3.38 -14.46
N THR A 27 11.18 -2.37 -15.00
CA THR A 27 12.54 -2.00 -14.63
C THR A 27 12.62 -1.59 -13.15
N ALA A 28 11.69 -0.76 -12.68
CA ALA A 28 11.64 -0.35 -11.26
C ALA A 28 11.39 -1.54 -10.31
N GLN A 29 10.57 -2.51 -10.72
CA GLN A 29 10.34 -3.73 -9.94
C GLN A 29 11.63 -4.55 -9.81
N GLU A 30 12.36 -4.75 -10.91
CA GLU A 30 13.63 -5.49 -10.93
C GLU A 30 14.72 -4.81 -10.10
N GLN A 31 14.74 -3.49 -10.09
CA GLN A 31 15.71 -2.67 -9.34
C GLN A 31 15.31 -2.41 -7.88
N GLY A 32 14.13 -2.84 -7.45
CA GLY A 32 13.64 -2.60 -6.09
C GLY A 32 13.22 -1.14 -5.82
N HIS A 33 12.90 -0.37 -6.85
CA HIS A 33 12.50 1.03 -6.76
C HIS A 33 11.02 1.27 -7.06
N LEU A 34 10.25 0.18 -7.20
CA LEU A 34 8.81 0.27 -7.43
C LEU A 34 8.13 0.89 -6.21
N HIS A 35 7.26 1.84 -6.46
CA HIS A 35 6.42 2.48 -5.44
C HIS A 35 4.94 2.31 -5.78
N ARG A 36 4.06 2.55 -4.80
CA ARG A 36 2.63 2.50 -5.00
C ARG A 36 1.93 3.64 -4.27
N ASN A 37 1.05 4.33 -4.98
CA ASN A 37 0.21 5.40 -4.43
C ASN A 37 -1.28 5.13 -4.73
N PHE A 38 -2.16 6.12 -4.55
CA PHE A 38 -3.59 5.99 -4.82
C PHE A 38 -3.94 5.80 -6.30
N MET A 39 -3.03 6.14 -7.22
CA MET A 39 -3.22 5.94 -8.66
C MET A 39 -2.76 4.54 -9.12
N GLY A 40 -1.97 3.85 -8.32
CA GLY A 40 -1.44 2.53 -8.66
C GLY A 40 0.08 2.45 -8.45
N TYR A 41 0.75 1.55 -9.18
CA TYR A 41 2.20 1.46 -9.16
C TYR A 41 2.84 2.59 -9.94
N THR A 42 3.98 3.09 -9.45
CA THR A 42 4.69 4.24 -10.00
C THR A 42 6.20 4.12 -9.73
N THR A 43 6.99 4.87 -10.49
CA THR A 43 8.43 5.06 -10.28
C THR A 43 8.74 6.34 -9.49
N HIS A 44 7.72 7.12 -9.11
CA HIS A 44 7.86 8.42 -8.43
C HIS A 44 7.62 8.26 -6.93
N ALA A 45 8.58 7.65 -6.21
CA ALA A 45 8.50 7.40 -4.77
C ALA A 45 8.53 8.70 -3.94
N ASP A 46 9.39 9.64 -4.33
CA ASP A 46 9.69 10.86 -3.55
C ASP A 46 8.89 12.08 -4.00
N CYS A 47 7.74 11.85 -4.65
CA CYS A 47 6.91 12.94 -5.14
C CYS A 47 5.62 13.08 -4.34
N ASP A 48 5.28 14.32 -4.01
CA ASP A 48 3.94 14.65 -3.55
C ASP A 48 2.90 14.36 -4.65
N LEU A 49 1.76 13.85 -4.27
CA LEU A 49 0.63 13.58 -5.16
C LEU A 49 -0.47 14.61 -4.95
N ILE A 50 -0.75 15.42 -5.95
CA ILE A 50 -1.88 16.36 -5.94
C ILE A 50 -3.02 15.77 -6.78
N GLY A 51 -4.09 15.38 -6.11
CA GLY A 51 -5.28 14.81 -6.72
C GLY A 51 -6.22 15.91 -7.24
N LEU A 52 -6.55 15.89 -8.52
CA LEU A 52 -7.47 16.85 -9.15
C LEU A 52 -8.82 16.18 -9.43
N GLY A 53 -9.90 16.93 -9.18
CA GLY A 53 -11.26 16.49 -9.46
C GLY A 53 -11.98 15.84 -8.29
N VAL A 54 -13.18 15.36 -8.56
CA VAL A 54 -14.11 14.72 -7.60
C VAL A 54 -13.47 13.44 -7.04
N SER A 55 -13.61 13.21 -5.74
CA SER A 55 -13.14 12.04 -4.98
C SER A 55 -11.63 11.81 -4.97
N SER A 56 -10.84 12.63 -5.66
CA SER A 56 -9.40 12.45 -5.74
C SER A 56 -8.73 12.58 -4.37
N ILE A 57 -7.61 11.86 -4.22
CA ILE A 57 -6.83 11.83 -2.99
C ILE A 57 -5.48 12.45 -3.28
N SER A 58 -5.07 13.37 -2.42
CA SER A 58 -3.73 13.97 -2.39
C SER A 58 -2.92 13.39 -1.24
N HIS A 59 -1.61 13.30 -1.45
CA HIS A 59 -0.63 12.95 -0.43
C HIS A 59 0.50 13.97 -0.51
N ILE A 60 0.63 14.82 0.49
CA ILE A 60 1.62 15.90 0.54
C ILE A 60 2.33 15.83 1.89
N GLY A 61 3.63 15.53 1.87
CA GLY A 61 4.38 15.22 3.08
C GLY A 61 3.68 14.11 3.88
N ASP A 62 3.47 14.33 5.17
CA ASP A 62 2.79 13.37 6.06
C ASP A 62 1.27 13.60 6.14
N THR A 63 0.63 14.08 5.07
CA THR A 63 -0.79 14.41 5.09
C THR A 63 -1.51 13.84 3.87
N TYR A 64 -2.60 13.12 4.13
CA TYR A 64 -3.58 12.77 3.11
C TYR A 64 -4.76 13.72 3.15
N SER A 65 -5.27 14.10 1.97
CA SER A 65 -6.53 14.81 1.83
C SER A 65 -7.37 14.22 0.71
N GLN A 66 -8.70 14.30 0.84
CA GLN A 66 -9.62 13.79 -0.17
C GLN A 66 -10.67 14.85 -0.51
N ASN A 67 -10.92 14.99 -1.80
CA ASN A 67 -11.99 15.84 -2.34
C ASN A 67 -13.37 15.19 -2.13
N PRO A 68 -14.48 15.98 -2.18
CA PRO A 68 -15.85 15.47 -2.10
C PRO A 68 -16.11 14.38 -3.15
N ARG A 69 -16.97 13.43 -2.81
CA ARG A 69 -17.35 12.32 -3.71
C ARG A 69 -18.45 12.68 -4.68
N ASP A 70 -19.11 13.80 -4.47
CA ASP A 70 -20.19 14.33 -5.31
C ASP A 70 -19.73 15.58 -6.04
N LEU A 71 -20.14 15.69 -7.30
CA LEU A 71 -19.77 16.79 -8.18
C LEU A 71 -20.28 18.16 -7.68
N PRO A 72 -21.55 18.30 -7.21
CA PRO A 72 -22.05 19.59 -6.73
C PRO A 72 -21.22 20.17 -5.59
N SER A 73 -20.86 19.39 -4.58
CA SER A 73 -20.02 19.86 -3.47
C SER A 73 -18.64 20.30 -3.95
N TRP A 74 -18.08 19.58 -4.92
CA TRP A 74 -16.79 19.91 -5.50
C TRP A 74 -16.86 21.22 -6.28
N GLU A 75 -17.85 21.40 -7.17
CA GLU A 75 -18.07 22.60 -7.97
C GLU A 75 -18.29 23.83 -7.09
N ILE A 76 -19.15 23.73 -6.07
CA ILE A 76 -19.40 24.82 -5.12
C ILE A 76 -18.08 25.28 -4.45
N ALA A 77 -17.20 24.39 -4.09
CA ALA A 77 -15.93 24.77 -3.48
C ALA A 77 -15.04 25.53 -4.47
N ILE A 78 -14.92 25.02 -5.70
CA ILE A 78 -14.13 25.65 -6.77
C ILE A 78 -14.67 27.02 -7.14
N ASP A 79 -15.97 27.15 -7.35
CA ASP A 79 -16.63 28.40 -7.70
C ASP A 79 -16.45 29.48 -6.63
N ASN A 80 -16.33 29.06 -5.36
CA ASN A 80 -16.01 29.95 -4.25
C ASN A 80 -14.50 30.18 -4.03
N GLY A 81 -13.63 29.74 -4.95
CA GLY A 81 -12.18 29.90 -4.86
C GLY A 81 -11.52 29.13 -3.70
N ARG A 82 -12.13 28.05 -3.23
CA ARG A 82 -11.62 27.24 -2.11
C ARG A 82 -11.12 25.89 -2.62
N LEU A 83 -10.11 25.33 -1.92
CA LEU A 83 -9.73 23.94 -2.14
C LEU A 83 -10.89 23.02 -1.76
N PRO A 84 -11.29 22.09 -2.63
CA PRO A 84 -12.43 21.21 -2.42
C PRO A 84 -12.07 20.04 -1.48
N THR A 85 -11.53 20.33 -0.30
CA THR A 85 -11.15 19.30 0.67
C THR A 85 -12.35 18.91 1.50
N TRP A 86 -12.74 17.63 1.46
CA TRP A 86 -13.81 17.08 2.28
C TRP A 86 -13.29 16.51 3.60
N ARG A 87 -12.18 15.78 3.55
CA ARG A 87 -11.53 15.19 4.73
C ARG A 87 -10.03 15.08 4.53
N GLY A 88 -9.30 14.91 5.61
CA GLY A 88 -7.87 14.67 5.60
C GLY A 88 -7.43 13.92 6.84
N MET A 89 -6.19 13.51 6.84
CA MET A 89 -5.52 12.84 7.93
C MET A 89 -4.04 13.22 7.91
N SER A 90 -3.52 13.64 9.06
CA SER A 90 -2.07 13.73 9.28
C SER A 90 -1.58 12.41 9.85
N LEU A 91 -0.48 11.92 9.29
CA LEU A 91 0.15 10.69 9.72
C LEU A 91 0.98 10.95 10.99
N ASP A 92 0.89 10.05 11.95
CA ASP A 92 1.82 10.00 13.07
C ASP A 92 3.01 9.05 12.76
N ALA A 93 3.94 8.94 13.69
CA ALA A 93 5.14 8.10 13.49
C ALA A 93 4.81 6.61 13.26
N ASP A 94 3.76 6.08 13.91
CA ASP A 94 3.29 4.71 13.68
C ASP A 94 2.67 4.54 12.29
N ASP A 95 1.93 5.54 11.80
CA ASP A 95 1.39 5.53 10.44
C ASP A 95 2.50 5.50 9.39
N VAL A 96 3.53 6.33 9.56
CA VAL A 96 4.68 6.40 8.64
C VAL A 96 5.45 5.08 8.62
N LEU A 97 5.72 4.51 9.79
CA LEU A 97 6.36 3.19 9.91
C LEU A 97 5.54 2.08 9.24
N ARG A 98 4.24 2.02 9.52
CA ARG A 98 3.34 1.01 8.92
C ARG A 98 3.19 1.20 7.42
N ALA A 99 3.13 2.44 6.96
CA ALA A 99 3.08 2.75 5.53
C ALA A 99 4.35 2.26 4.82
N ASP A 100 5.55 2.48 5.40
CA ASP A 100 6.81 1.98 4.87
C ASP A 100 6.82 0.43 4.77
N LEU A 101 6.43 -0.27 5.85
CA LEU A 101 6.34 -1.73 5.86
C LEU A 101 5.35 -2.25 4.80
N ILE A 102 4.13 -1.69 4.78
CA ILE A 102 3.08 -2.08 3.83
C ILE A 102 3.53 -1.81 2.39
N GLN A 103 4.20 -0.71 2.15
CA GLN A 103 4.76 -0.33 0.85
C GLN A 103 5.77 -1.37 0.36
N GLN A 104 6.71 -1.80 1.22
CA GLN A 104 7.69 -2.84 0.89
C GLN A 104 7.00 -4.17 0.54
N LEU A 105 6.01 -4.60 1.34
CA LEU A 105 5.21 -5.79 1.03
C LEU A 105 4.50 -5.67 -0.31
N MET A 106 3.82 -4.56 -0.54
CA MET A 106 2.98 -4.36 -1.73
C MET A 106 3.78 -4.23 -3.03
N CYS A 107 4.99 -3.66 -2.96
CA CYS A 107 5.81 -3.40 -4.14
C CYS A 107 6.83 -4.51 -4.41
N HIS A 108 7.43 -5.08 -3.35
CA HIS A 108 8.54 -6.00 -3.49
C HIS A 108 8.22 -7.41 -2.99
N GLY A 109 7.29 -7.54 -2.06
CA GLY A 109 6.96 -8.81 -1.41
C GLY A 109 7.99 -9.24 -0.36
N ASP A 110 9.01 -8.43 -0.13
CA ASP A 110 10.07 -8.68 0.85
C ASP A 110 10.16 -7.49 1.82
N VAL A 111 10.38 -7.79 3.09
CA VAL A 111 10.63 -6.79 4.15
C VAL A 111 11.87 -7.20 4.92
N TYR A 112 12.84 -6.32 5.01
CA TYR A 112 14.08 -6.54 5.78
C TYR A 112 13.98 -5.80 7.11
N PHE A 113 13.97 -6.54 8.23
CA PHE A 113 13.77 -5.97 9.57
C PHE A 113 14.82 -4.92 9.92
N ALA A 114 16.11 -5.22 9.73
CA ALA A 114 17.19 -4.31 10.05
C ALA A 114 17.09 -2.94 9.35
N ALA A 115 16.53 -2.90 8.14
CA ALA A 115 16.34 -1.64 7.42
C ALA A 115 15.22 -0.78 8.02
N LEU A 116 14.11 -1.40 8.46
CA LEU A 116 13.03 -0.73 9.17
C LEU A 116 13.45 -0.29 10.59
N GLU A 117 14.13 -1.18 11.33
CA GLU A 117 14.64 -0.91 12.66
C GLU A 117 15.57 0.30 12.67
N GLN A 118 16.51 0.35 11.72
CA GLN A 118 17.43 1.48 11.57
C GLN A 118 16.72 2.79 11.20
N ARG A 119 15.70 2.71 10.31
CA ARG A 119 15.01 3.90 9.81
C ARG A 119 14.06 4.51 10.82
N HIS A 120 13.41 3.66 11.63
CA HIS A 120 12.34 4.06 12.55
C HIS A 120 12.70 3.94 14.03
N ASP A 121 13.94 3.55 14.34
CA ASP A 121 14.45 3.40 15.73
C ASP A 121 13.56 2.48 16.59
N ILE A 122 13.26 1.28 16.09
CA ILE A 122 12.44 0.27 16.74
C ILE A 122 13.13 -1.08 16.81
N GLU A 123 12.62 -1.97 17.66
CA GLU A 123 12.86 -3.42 17.62
C GLU A 123 11.66 -4.11 16.95
N PHE A 124 11.85 -4.65 15.74
CA PHE A 124 10.74 -5.09 14.88
C PHE A 124 9.83 -6.14 15.54
N GLU A 125 10.41 -7.17 16.12
CA GLU A 125 9.67 -8.28 16.74
C GLU A 125 8.83 -7.81 17.95
N ASP A 126 9.33 -6.83 18.70
CA ASP A 126 8.61 -6.26 19.83
C ASP A 126 7.50 -5.31 19.40
N TYR A 127 7.82 -4.44 18.45
CA TYR A 127 6.86 -3.43 17.95
C TYR A 127 5.67 -4.07 17.24
N PHE A 128 5.92 -5.03 16.35
CA PHE A 128 4.90 -5.69 15.56
C PHE A 128 4.43 -7.03 16.13
N ARG A 129 4.58 -7.28 17.44
CA ARG A 129 4.24 -8.55 18.08
C ARG A 129 2.83 -9.02 17.78
N ASP A 130 1.84 -8.14 17.90
CA ASP A 130 0.43 -8.46 17.66
C ASP A 130 0.12 -8.64 16.18
N ASP A 131 0.79 -7.86 15.32
CA ASP A 131 0.69 -7.96 13.87
C ASP A 131 1.26 -9.31 13.39
N LEU A 132 2.40 -9.71 13.93
CA LEU A 132 3.01 -11.01 13.67
C LEU A 132 2.16 -12.18 14.19
N ALA A 133 1.44 -11.98 15.30
CA ALA A 133 0.47 -13.00 15.75
C ALA A 133 -0.67 -13.20 14.74
N ARG A 134 -1.14 -12.11 14.10
CA ARG A 134 -2.15 -12.17 13.01
C ARG A 134 -1.60 -12.78 11.72
N LEU A 135 -0.29 -12.69 11.50
CA LEU A 135 0.37 -13.24 10.32
C LEU A 135 0.51 -14.78 10.38
N LYS A 136 0.56 -15.38 11.58
CA LYS A 136 0.78 -16.83 11.78
C LYS A 136 -0.11 -17.75 10.93
N PRO A 137 -1.42 -17.52 10.79
CA PRO A 137 -2.25 -18.37 9.92
C PRO A 137 -1.79 -18.32 8.45
N LEU A 138 -1.35 -17.16 7.98
CA LEU A 138 -0.87 -16.99 6.61
C LEU A 138 0.51 -17.62 6.39
N GLU A 139 1.35 -17.66 7.44
CA GLU A 139 2.60 -18.44 7.44
C GLU A 139 2.30 -19.94 7.35
N ALA A 140 1.33 -20.43 8.16
CA ALA A 140 0.91 -21.84 8.14
C ALA A 140 0.33 -22.26 6.77
N ASP A 141 -0.36 -21.36 6.09
CA ASP A 141 -0.90 -21.57 4.74
C ASP A 141 0.17 -21.46 3.64
N GLY A 142 1.42 -21.12 3.99
CA GLY A 142 2.53 -20.96 3.05
C GLY A 142 2.40 -19.74 2.13
N LEU A 143 1.76 -18.68 2.59
CA LEU A 143 1.59 -17.43 1.84
C LEU A 143 2.73 -16.45 2.09
N VAL A 144 3.34 -16.53 3.25
CA VAL A 144 4.49 -15.71 3.67
C VAL A 144 5.45 -16.57 4.47
N GLU A 145 6.73 -16.33 4.29
CA GLU A 145 7.82 -16.96 5.04
C GLU A 145 8.45 -15.89 5.95
N ARG A 146 8.60 -16.23 7.23
CA ARG A 146 9.31 -15.40 8.20
C ARG A 146 10.65 -16.02 8.56
N SER A 147 11.67 -15.18 8.61
CA SER A 147 13.02 -15.53 9.06
C SER A 147 13.48 -14.52 10.14
N LEU A 148 14.64 -14.73 10.72
CA LEU A 148 15.29 -13.75 11.63
C LEU A 148 15.66 -12.44 10.92
N ARG A 149 15.64 -12.39 9.58
CA ARG A 149 16.07 -11.23 8.80
C ARG A 149 14.91 -10.44 8.20
N GLY A 150 13.72 -11.04 8.12
CA GLY A 150 12.62 -10.40 7.44
C GLY A 150 11.45 -11.31 7.09
N LEU A 151 10.51 -10.74 6.34
CA LEU A 151 9.35 -11.41 5.76
C LEU A 151 9.54 -11.54 4.26
N LYS A 152 9.10 -12.65 3.69
CA LYS A 152 9.07 -12.88 2.26
C LYS A 152 7.73 -13.46 1.82
N VAL A 153 7.07 -12.78 0.91
CA VAL A 153 5.81 -13.25 0.32
C VAL A 153 6.10 -14.33 -0.72
N THR A 154 5.46 -15.47 -0.59
CA THR A 154 5.60 -16.58 -1.55
C THR A 154 4.90 -16.28 -2.88
N SER A 155 5.14 -17.07 -3.92
CA SER A 155 4.43 -16.96 -5.18
C SER A 155 2.90 -17.10 -5.02
N ARG A 156 2.43 -17.96 -4.08
CA ARG A 156 1.01 -18.06 -3.71
C ARG A 156 0.53 -16.82 -2.98
N GLY A 157 1.34 -16.31 -2.05
CA GLY A 157 1.04 -15.12 -1.27
C GLY A 157 0.89 -13.86 -2.11
N ARG A 158 1.59 -13.75 -3.24
CA ARG A 158 1.47 -12.59 -4.15
C ARG A 158 0.05 -12.36 -4.66
N LEU A 159 -0.77 -13.39 -4.77
CA LEU A 159 -2.18 -13.27 -5.14
C LEU A 159 -3.05 -12.73 -3.98
N LEU A 160 -2.57 -12.90 -2.74
CA LEU A 160 -3.26 -12.51 -1.51
C LEU A 160 -2.52 -11.40 -0.74
N LEU A 161 -1.70 -10.63 -1.46
CA LEU A 161 -0.81 -9.63 -0.91
C LEU A 161 -1.53 -8.60 -0.01
N ARG A 162 -2.76 -8.20 -0.40
CA ARG A 162 -3.60 -7.30 0.42
C ARG A 162 -3.96 -7.89 1.78
N ILE A 163 -4.18 -9.19 1.86
CA ILE A 163 -4.53 -9.87 3.13
C ILE A 163 -3.30 -9.90 4.03
N ILE A 164 -2.12 -10.14 3.46
CA ILE A 164 -0.85 -10.12 4.20
C ILE A 164 -0.58 -8.70 4.72
N ALA A 165 -0.67 -7.70 3.85
CA ALA A 165 -0.46 -6.30 4.22
C ALA A 165 -1.47 -5.81 5.28
N ALA A 166 -2.73 -6.27 5.21
CA ALA A 166 -3.78 -5.92 6.17
C ALA A 166 -3.48 -6.37 7.61
N CYS A 167 -2.59 -7.35 7.82
CA CYS A 167 -2.13 -7.72 9.16
C CYS A 167 -1.43 -6.56 9.86
N PHE A 168 -0.81 -5.65 9.13
CA PHE A 168 -0.04 -4.52 9.63
C PHE A 168 -0.80 -3.18 9.61
N ASP A 169 -2.04 -3.17 9.10
CA ASP A 169 -2.90 -1.97 9.08
C ASP A 169 -3.64 -1.82 10.42
N ARG A 170 -3.21 -0.84 11.22
CA ARG A 170 -3.81 -0.60 12.56
C ARG A 170 -5.27 -0.17 12.49
N TYR A 171 -5.70 0.49 11.41
CA TYR A 171 -7.07 0.98 11.26
C TYR A 171 -8.06 -0.15 10.95
N LEU A 172 -7.62 -1.22 10.32
CA LEU A 172 -8.43 -2.42 10.09
C LEU A 172 -8.63 -3.25 11.35
N GLN A 173 -7.78 -3.05 12.36
CA GLN A 173 -7.85 -3.78 13.64
C GLN A 173 -8.74 -3.08 14.68
N GLN A 174 -9.08 -1.82 14.47
CA GLN A 174 -9.96 -1.08 15.37
C GLN A 174 -11.42 -1.53 15.18
N PRO A 175 -12.22 -1.65 16.28
CA PRO A 175 -13.64 -1.88 16.17
C PRO A 175 -14.28 -0.76 15.35
N GLN A 176 -14.78 -1.07 14.18
CA GLN A 176 -15.43 -0.07 13.33
C GLN A 176 -16.79 0.28 13.93
N SER A 177 -17.01 1.55 14.25
CA SER A 177 -18.30 2.07 14.71
C SER A 177 -19.39 2.06 13.62
N GLU A 178 -18.99 1.93 12.36
CA GLU A 178 -19.86 1.74 11.20
C GLU A 178 -19.37 0.57 10.33
N PRO A 179 -20.28 -0.17 9.66
CA PRO A 179 -19.86 -1.25 8.76
C PRO A 179 -18.99 -0.67 7.64
N ALA A 180 -17.82 -1.27 7.42
CA ALA A 180 -16.88 -0.85 6.40
C ALA A 180 -17.54 -0.79 5.02
N ARG A 181 -17.57 0.40 4.42
CA ARG A 181 -18.08 0.65 3.06
C ARG A 181 -16.99 0.42 1.99
N PHE A 182 -16.08 -0.50 2.23
CA PHE A 182 -15.04 -0.86 1.28
C PHE A 182 -15.45 -2.13 0.52
N SER A 183 -15.04 -2.22 -0.74
CA SER A 183 -15.13 -3.49 -1.47
C SER A 183 -14.35 -4.56 -0.70
N LYS A 184 -15.02 -5.66 -0.37
CA LYS A 184 -14.36 -6.79 0.29
C LYS A 184 -13.27 -7.33 -0.65
N ALA A 185 -12.07 -7.55 -0.13
CA ALA A 185 -11.12 -8.43 -0.80
C ALA A 185 -11.76 -9.82 -0.84
N ILE A 186 -11.90 -10.38 -2.04
CA ILE A 186 -12.42 -11.73 -2.26
C ILE A 186 -11.31 -12.71 -1.96
#